data_ebe9726dd4bff0e10acf8199e715e91b
#
_entry.id   ebe9726dd4bff0e10acf8199e715e91b
#
_cell.length_a   1.000
_cell.length_b   1.000
_cell.length_c   1.000
_cell.angle_alpha   90.00
_cell.angle_beta   90.00
_cell.angle_gamma   90.00
#
_symmetry.space_group_name_H-M   'P 1'
#
loop_
_entity.id
_entity.type
_entity.pdbx_description
1 polymer ?
#
loop_
_entity_poly.entity_id
_entity_poly.type
_entity_poly.pdbx_seq_one_letter_code
_entity_poly.pdbx_strand_id
1 'polypeptide(L)'
;MSFKNAISWFEIPATDLSRAQKFYEAIFGITMIPLDTPNLKMRMFPLEDMMTGVGGAVVDSGGFHKPSATDGPLIYLNANPDVQLVLDKVGAAGGKIIVPKTTISPEYGDMAVIIDTEGNRIAFHSVPKG
;
A
#
# COMPACT_ATOMS: atom_id res chain seq x y z
N MET A 1 -3.98 11.86 -25.95
CA MET A 1 -2.74 11.39 -25.27
C MET A 1 -3.08 10.19 -24.39
N SER A 2 -2.21 9.22 -24.35
CA SER A 2 -2.35 8.06 -23.46
C SER A 2 -1.16 7.97 -22.53
N PHE A 3 -1.36 7.36 -21.37
CA PHE A 3 -0.31 7.16 -20.38
C PHE A 3 0.31 5.78 -20.55
N LYS A 4 1.60 5.65 -20.25
CA LYS A 4 2.19 4.35 -19.97
C LYS A 4 1.66 3.82 -18.62
N ASN A 5 1.64 4.70 -17.60
CA ASN A 5 1.02 4.43 -16.31
C ASN A 5 0.21 5.67 -15.93
N ALA A 6 -1.03 5.49 -15.50
CA ALA A 6 -1.88 6.61 -15.13
C ALA A 6 -1.44 7.30 -13.85
N ILE A 7 -0.66 6.61 -13.01
CA ILE A 7 -0.15 7.14 -11.75
C ILE A 7 1.38 7.18 -11.79
N SER A 8 1.99 8.18 -11.16
CA SER A 8 3.45 8.30 -11.08
C SER A 8 4.00 8.12 -9.67
N TRP A 9 3.18 8.39 -8.65
CA TRP A 9 3.57 8.33 -7.25
C TRP A 9 2.32 8.27 -6.39
N PHE A 10 2.41 7.62 -5.21
CA PHE A 10 1.32 7.66 -4.25
C PHE A 10 1.85 7.91 -2.84
N GLU A 11 1.01 8.46 -1.98
CA GLU A 11 1.34 8.67 -0.57
C GLU A 11 0.22 8.14 0.31
N ILE A 12 0.59 7.40 1.35
CA ILE A 12 -0.31 6.86 2.35
C ILE A 12 -0.03 7.60 3.66
N PRO A 13 -0.98 8.37 4.20
CA PRO A 13 -0.73 9.13 5.41
C PRO A 13 -0.60 8.23 6.64
N ALA A 14 0.28 8.63 7.55
CA ALA A 14 0.52 7.93 8.81
C ALA A 14 0.60 8.93 9.95
N THR A 15 -0.02 8.60 11.08
CA THR A 15 0.13 9.38 12.30
C THR A 15 1.34 8.91 13.11
N ASP A 16 1.73 7.66 12.95
CA ASP A 16 2.92 7.07 13.55
C ASP A 16 3.71 6.37 12.45
N LEU A 17 4.72 7.04 11.94
CA LEU A 17 5.48 6.57 10.78
C LEU A 17 6.23 5.26 11.08
N SER A 18 6.76 5.11 12.28
CA SER A 18 7.44 3.88 12.69
C SER A 18 6.49 2.69 12.71
N ARG A 19 5.29 2.89 13.21
CA ARG A 19 4.26 1.84 13.26
C ARG A 19 3.81 1.47 11.84
N ALA A 20 3.58 2.46 10.99
CA ALA A 20 3.21 2.23 9.59
C ALA A 20 4.31 1.46 8.85
N GLN A 21 5.56 1.85 9.04
CA GLN A 21 6.70 1.17 8.44
C GLN A 21 6.75 -0.31 8.84
N LYS A 22 6.62 -0.59 10.12
CA LYS A 22 6.63 -1.98 10.62
C LYS A 22 5.51 -2.81 10.01
N PHE A 23 4.33 -2.22 9.88
CA PHE A 23 3.18 -2.90 9.29
C PHE A 23 3.46 -3.33 7.86
N TYR A 24 3.85 -2.38 7.00
CA TYR A 24 4.06 -2.66 5.58
C TYR A 24 5.29 -3.55 5.35
N GLU A 25 6.33 -3.38 6.15
CA GLU A 25 7.49 -4.29 6.08
C GLU A 25 7.09 -5.72 6.42
N ALA A 26 6.22 -5.90 7.42
CA ALA A 26 5.79 -7.23 7.84
C ALA A 26 4.91 -7.91 6.79
N ILE A 27 3.93 -7.21 6.23
CA ILE A 27 2.99 -7.85 5.30
C ILE A 27 3.58 -8.13 3.93
N PHE A 28 4.58 -7.35 3.49
CA PHE A 28 5.21 -7.51 2.17
C PHE A 28 6.58 -8.17 2.23
N GLY A 29 7.18 -8.31 3.41
CA GLY A 29 8.53 -8.85 3.53
C GLY A 29 9.59 -7.95 2.90
N ILE A 30 9.44 -6.64 3.06
CA ILE A 30 10.32 -5.62 2.46
C ILE A 30 11.05 -4.82 3.53
N THR A 31 12.03 -4.04 3.09
CA THR A 31 12.69 -3.01 3.91
C THR A 31 12.42 -1.66 3.27
N MET A 32 11.72 -0.79 3.98
CA MET A 32 11.37 0.54 3.46
C MET A 32 12.55 1.49 3.55
N ILE A 33 12.57 2.50 2.70
CA ILE A 33 13.68 3.42 2.52
C ILE A 33 13.29 4.79 3.08
N PRO A 34 14.00 5.30 4.10
CA PRO A 34 13.67 6.61 4.65
C PRO A 34 14.06 7.74 3.69
N LEU A 35 13.20 8.76 3.63
CA LEU A 35 13.49 10.01 2.93
C LEU A 35 12.84 11.14 3.73
N ASP A 36 13.68 11.90 4.43
CA ASP A 36 13.21 12.98 5.28
C ASP A 36 13.59 14.33 4.69
N THR A 37 12.63 15.24 4.63
CA THR A 37 12.83 16.64 4.29
C THR A 37 12.45 17.49 5.51
N PRO A 38 12.71 18.79 5.52
CA PRO A 38 12.36 19.61 6.68
C PRO A 38 10.89 19.56 7.08
N ASN A 39 9.99 19.39 6.10
CA ASN A 39 8.54 19.46 6.34
C ASN A 39 7.81 18.14 6.14
N LEU A 40 8.52 17.08 5.72
CA LEU A 40 7.89 15.84 5.35
C LEU A 40 8.82 14.67 5.68
N LYS A 41 8.29 13.70 6.41
CA LYS A 41 9.01 12.46 6.70
C LYS A 41 8.30 11.32 6.01
N MET A 42 9.05 10.51 5.26
CA MET A 42 8.45 9.39 4.55
C MET A 42 9.32 8.14 4.58
N ARG A 43 8.66 7.02 4.35
CA ARG A 43 9.28 5.71 4.16
C ARG A 43 8.80 5.18 2.83
N MET A 44 9.74 5.05 1.88
CA MET A 44 9.43 4.64 0.51
C MET A 44 9.37 3.13 0.38
N PHE A 45 8.45 2.68 -0.46
CA PHE A 45 8.41 1.27 -0.88
C PHE A 45 9.58 1.00 -1.82
N PRO A 46 10.32 -0.10 -1.63
CA PRO A 46 11.44 -0.42 -2.53
C PRO A 46 10.92 -0.87 -3.90
N LEU A 47 11.67 -0.54 -4.95
CA LEU A 47 11.35 -0.93 -6.32
C LEU A 47 12.50 -1.71 -6.91
N GLU A 48 12.21 -2.72 -7.75
CA GLU A 48 13.22 -3.44 -8.49
C GLU A 48 13.95 -2.53 -9.47
N ASP A 49 13.20 -1.64 -10.12
CA ASP A 49 13.74 -0.70 -11.10
C ASP A 49 13.10 0.67 -10.86
N MET A 50 13.88 1.59 -10.33
CA MET A 50 13.42 2.95 -10.02
C MET A 50 13.15 3.79 -11.27
N MET A 51 13.72 3.39 -12.42
CA MET A 51 13.56 4.16 -13.66
C MET A 51 12.22 3.87 -14.34
N THR A 52 11.73 2.64 -14.22
CA THR A 52 10.49 2.20 -14.89
C THR A 52 9.35 1.87 -13.94
N GLY A 53 9.65 1.66 -12.65
CA GLY A 53 8.64 1.35 -11.66
C GLY A 53 7.87 2.58 -11.20
N VAL A 54 6.68 2.36 -10.66
CA VAL A 54 5.88 3.40 -10.02
C VAL A 54 5.91 3.14 -8.52
N GLY A 55 6.45 4.07 -7.76
CA GLY A 55 6.61 3.94 -6.33
C GLY A 55 5.69 4.83 -5.54
N GLY A 56 5.84 4.75 -4.24
CA GLY A 56 5.12 5.56 -3.27
C GLY A 56 5.72 5.40 -1.89
N ALA A 57 5.08 6.02 -0.91
CA ALA A 57 5.59 6.04 0.44
C ALA A 57 4.46 6.13 1.47
N VAL A 58 4.76 5.70 2.70
CA VAL A 58 3.98 6.14 3.85
C VAL A 58 4.58 7.46 4.32
N VAL A 59 3.74 8.42 4.69
CA VAL A 59 4.19 9.79 4.98
C VAL A 59 3.60 10.32 6.27
N ASP A 60 4.44 11.03 7.03
CA ASP A 60 3.99 11.89 8.11
C ASP A 60 4.19 13.33 7.63
N SER A 61 3.09 13.99 7.32
CA SER A 61 3.08 15.34 6.74
C SER A 61 2.72 16.41 7.76
N GLY A 62 2.73 16.07 9.05
CA GLY A 62 2.34 17.03 10.08
C GLY A 62 0.86 17.41 10.04
N GLY A 63 0.01 16.53 9.49
CA GLY A 63 -1.43 16.74 9.45
C GLY A 63 -1.96 17.28 8.11
N PHE A 64 -1.11 17.49 7.12
CA PHE A 64 -1.55 17.89 5.77
C PHE A 64 -2.38 16.77 5.12
N HIS A 65 -1.91 15.53 5.21
CA HIS A 65 -2.66 14.33 4.86
C HIS A 65 -3.09 13.63 6.15
N LYS A 66 -4.34 13.22 6.24
CA LYS A 66 -4.87 12.49 7.40
C LYS A 66 -5.38 11.13 6.97
N PRO A 67 -5.09 10.06 7.75
CA PRO A 67 -5.65 8.75 7.47
C PRO A 67 -7.18 8.76 7.50
N SER A 68 -7.80 7.95 6.65
CA SER A 68 -9.24 7.74 6.64
C SER A 68 -9.58 6.33 6.19
N ALA A 69 -10.55 5.72 6.85
CA ALA A 69 -11.08 4.42 6.47
C ALA A 69 -12.24 4.53 5.47
N THR A 70 -12.72 5.74 5.21
CA THR A 70 -13.95 5.97 4.45
C THR A 70 -13.81 6.99 3.33
N ASP A 71 -12.89 7.93 3.45
CA ASP A 71 -12.78 9.05 2.53
C ASP A 71 -11.50 9.01 1.71
N GLY A 72 -11.52 9.67 0.56
CA GLY A 72 -10.38 9.77 -0.33
C GLY A 72 -10.28 8.59 -1.31
N PRO A 73 -9.26 8.63 -2.18
CA PRO A 73 -9.03 7.58 -3.17
C PRO A 73 -8.72 6.24 -2.52
N LEU A 74 -9.04 5.16 -3.23
CA LEU A 74 -8.64 3.82 -2.83
C LEU A 74 -7.40 3.42 -3.63
N ILE A 75 -6.30 3.20 -2.94
CA ILE A 75 -5.03 2.82 -3.56
C ILE A 75 -4.91 1.30 -3.54
N TYR A 76 -4.59 0.71 -4.71
CA TYR A 76 -4.33 -0.71 -4.84
C TYR A 76 -2.84 -0.96 -4.85
N LEU A 77 -2.35 -1.68 -3.84
CA LEU A 77 -0.95 -2.08 -3.77
C LEU A 77 -0.77 -3.44 -4.46
N ASN A 78 0.39 -3.60 -5.07
CA ASN A 78 0.74 -4.82 -5.79
C ASN A 78 0.99 -5.97 -4.78
N ALA A 79 0.11 -6.94 -4.79
CA ALA A 79 0.22 -8.13 -3.92
C ALA A 79 0.50 -9.41 -4.73
N ASN A 80 1.12 -9.28 -5.89
CA ASN A 80 1.54 -10.44 -6.67
C ASN A 80 2.50 -11.33 -5.85
N PRO A 81 2.48 -12.64 -6.01
CA PRO A 81 1.62 -13.39 -6.96
C PRO A 81 0.20 -13.66 -6.46
N ASP A 82 -0.09 -13.46 -5.19
CA ASP A 82 -1.39 -13.83 -4.62
C ASP A 82 -1.72 -12.93 -3.43
N VAL A 83 -2.84 -12.21 -3.49
CA VAL A 83 -3.28 -11.35 -2.38
C VAL A 83 -3.40 -12.12 -1.06
N GLN A 84 -3.70 -13.43 -1.11
CA GLN A 84 -3.85 -14.21 0.11
C GLN A 84 -2.56 -14.28 0.93
N LEU A 85 -1.41 -14.31 0.26
CA LEU A 85 -0.11 -14.34 0.96
C LEU A 85 0.10 -13.09 1.82
N VAL A 86 -0.35 -11.94 1.31
CA VAL A 86 -0.28 -10.67 2.05
C VAL A 86 -1.34 -10.64 3.16
N LEU A 87 -2.56 -11.05 2.84
CA LEU A 87 -3.67 -11.07 3.81
C LEU A 87 -3.37 -11.92 5.03
N ASP A 88 -2.68 -13.04 4.85
CA ASP A 88 -2.33 -13.96 5.94
C ASP A 88 -1.47 -13.29 7.02
N LYS A 89 -0.81 -12.18 6.70
CA LYS A 89 0.08 -11.44 7.60
C LYS A 89 -0.55 -10.19 8.20
N VAL A 90 -1.69 -9.76 7.68
CA VAL A 90 -2.31 -8.46 8.04
C VAL A 90 -2.73 -8.43 9.51
N GLY A 91 -3.42 -9.46 9.99
CA GLY A 91 -3.92 -9.48 11.36
C GLY A 91 -2.82 -9.42 12.39
N ALA A 92 -1.78 -10.25 12.26
CA ALA A 92 -0.65 -10.28 13.19
C ALA A 92 0.16 -8.99 13.14
N ALA A 93 0.16 -8.29 12.01
CA ALA A 93 0.88 -7.02 11.84
C ALA A 93 0.09 -5.81 12.36
N GLY A 94 -1.16 -6.01 12.81
CA GLY A 94 -1.98 -4.95 13.40
C GLY A 94 -3.03 -4.34 12.51
N GLY A 95 -3.22 -4.86 11.30
CA GLY A 95 -4.27 -4.42 10.40
C GLY A 95 -5.55 -5.23 10.54
N LYS A 96 -6.55 -4.88 9.73
CA LYS A 96 -7.85 -5.53 9.73
C LYS A 96 -8.32 -5.76 8.30
N ILE A 97 -8.76 -6.99 8.01
CA ILE A 97 -9.32 -7.33 6.69
C ILE A 97 -10.80 -6.94 6.70
N ILE A 98 -11.23 -6.11 5.74
CA ILE A 98 -12.63 -5.70 5.58
C ILE A 98 -13.27 -6.31 4.34
N VAL A 99 -12.49 -6.61 3.29
CA VAL A 99 -12.94 -7.38 2.13
C VAL A 99 -11.92 -8.49 1.90
N PRO A 100 -12.28 -9.76 2.09
CA PRO A 100 -11.34 -10.86 1.89
C PRO A 100 -11.02 -11.04 0.40
N LYS A 101 -10.10 -11.95 0.10
CA LYS A 101 -9.74 -12.25 -1.29
C LYS A 101 -10.99 -12.47 -2.13
N THR A 102 -11.14 -11.68 -3.17
CA THR A 102 -12.30 -11.68 -4.05
C THR A 102 -11.81 -11.63 -5.49
N THR A 103 -12.29 -12.55 -6.32
CA THR A 103 -11.96 -12.52 -7.74
C THR A 103 -12.72 -11.39 -8.41
N ILE A 104 -11.99 -10.50 -9.08
CA ILE A 104 -12.58 -9.43 -9.87
C ILE A 104 -13.16 -10.05 -11.13
N SER A 105 -12.31 -10.76 -11.87
CA SER A 105 -12.65 -11.53 -13.07
C SER A 105 -11.46 -12.41 -13.43
N PRO A 106 -11.65 -13.41 -14.32
CA PRO A 106 -10.53 -14.22 -14.81
C PRO A 106 -9.45 -13.36 -15.50
N GLU A 107 -9.84 -12.20 -16.04
CA GLU A 107 -8.93 -11.31 -16.78
C GLU A 107 -8.16 -10.39 -15.88
N TYR A 108 -8.78 -9.89 -14.79
CA TYR A 108 -8.19 -8.85 -13.96
C TYR A 108 -7.65 -9.36 -12.63
N GLY A 109 -7.90 -10.61 -12.27
CA GLY A 109 -7.32 -11.22 -11.10
C GLY A 109 -8.12 -11.02 -9.83
N ASP A 110 -7.41 -10.91 -8.71
CA ASP A 110 -7.99 -10.90 -7.38
C ASP A 110 -7.70 -9.59 -6.64
N MET A 111 -8.57 -9.26 -5.70
CA MET A 111 -8.42 -8.07 -4.87
C MET A 111 -8.81 -8.37 -3.43
N ALA A 112 -8.41 -7.49 -2.55
CA ALA A 112 -8.83 -7.47 -1.15
C ALA A 112 -8.73 -6.05 -0.63
N VAL A 113 -9.42 -5.75 0.47
CA VAL A 113 -9.35 -4.44 1.12
C VAL A 113 -9.11 -4.61 2.60
N ILE A 114 -8.23 -3.80 3.14
CA ILE A 114 -7.89 -3.82 4.56
C ILE A 114 -7.94 -2.41 5.15
N ILE A 115 -7.89 -2.35 6.47
CA ILE A 115 -7.55 -1.13 7.20
C ILE A 115 -6.16 -1.34 7.78
N ASP A 116 -5.24 -0.42 7.48
CA ASP A 116 -3.87 -0.50 8.00
C ASP A 116 -3.78 -0.04 9.46
N THR A 117 -2.57 -0.03 10.03
CA THR A 117 -2.37 0.36 11.43
C THR A 117 -2.65 1.83 11.69
N GLU A 118 -2.73 2.64 10.65
CA GLU A 118 -2.96 4.08 10.75
C GLU A 118 -4.43 4.46 10.53
N GLY A 119 -5.28 3.47 10.18
CA GLY A 119 -6.68 3.71 9.90
C GLY A 119 -6.98 4.01 8.44
N ASN A 120 -6.06 3.74 7.53
CA ASN A 120 -6.29 3.90 6.10
C ASN A 120 -6.97 2.68 5.51
N ARG A 121 -7.91 2.93 4.58
CA ARG A 121 -8.48 1.89 3.74
C ARG A 121 -7.55 1.69 2.55
N ILE A 122 -6.98 0.50 2.44
CA ILE A 122 -6.00 0.13 1.42
C ILE A 122 -6.47 -1.14 0.72
N ALA A 123 -6.34 -1.18 -0.60
CA ALA A 123 -6.64 -2.38 -1.38
C ALA A 123 -5.37 -3.07 -1.84
N PHE A 124 -5.49 -4.36 -2.09
CA PHE A 124 -4.43 -5.18 -2.69
C PHE A 124 -4.96 -5.80 -3.98
N HIS A 125 -4.06 -6.00 -4.92
CA HIS A 125 -4.37 -6.63 -6.19
C HIS A 125 -3.27 -7.62 -6.57
N SER A 126 -3.69 -8.76 -7.10
CA SER A 126 -2.79 -9.70 -7.76
C SER A 126 -3.35 -10.08 -9.12
N VAL A 127 -2.43 -10.26 -10.09
CA VAL A 127 -2.82 -10.62 -11.46
C VAL A 127 -3.37 -12.05 -11.49
N PRO A 128 -4.13 -12.41 -12.56
CA PRO A 128 -4.64 -13.76 -12.69
C PRO A 128 -3.52 -14.79 -12.71
N LYS A 129 -3.75 -15.93 -12.04
CA LYS A 129 -2.86 -17.07 -12.16
C LYS A 129 -3.12 -17.72 -13.52
N GLY A 130 -2.14 -17.65 -14.39
CA GLY A 130 -2.21 -18.07 -15.77
C GLY A 130 -2.51 -19.52 -16.00
#